data_17cab3f73e29d288e9642e784958557f
#
_entry.id   17cab3f73e29d288e9642e784958557f
#
_cell.length_a   1.000
_cell.length_b   1.000
_cell.length_c   1.000
_cell.angle_alpha   90.00
_cell.angle_beta   90.00
_cell.angle_gamma   90.00
#
_symmetry.space_group_name_H-M   'P 1'
#
loop_
_entity.id
_entity.type
_entity.pdbx_description
1 polymer ?
#
loop_
_entity_poly.entity_id
_entity_poly.type
_entity_poly.pdbx_seq_one_letter_code
_entity_poly.pdbx_strand_id
1 'polypeptide(L)'
;ETTLLGCKIGAMNRLPASFFVSVAYNCWAFRRLGVILDPKTGEIKRWLYKDERPIEKEVKQIIDEAKRDGAREVVLTPPISEEQIRQLRVGDVVVINGPMYTGRDALHKYLMDHDAPVDLNGQVIYHCGPVMLKDDHGKWHVKAAGPTTSIREEPYQADIIKKFGIRAIIGKGGMGAKTLQALKEHGAVYLNAIGGAAQYYAQCVKDVTGVHFLEEFGVPEAMWELQVENFAAIVTMDAHGNSLHEDVEKSSLERLAQFKDPVFS
;
A
#
# COMPACT_ATOMS: atom_id res chain seq x y z
N GLU A 1 8.03 -1.23 -10.04
CA GLU A 1 8.39 -1.36 -11.46
C GLU A 1 7.12 -1.25 -12.29
N THR A 2 7.10 -0.35 -13.27
CA THR A 2 5.93 -0.14 -14.13
C THR A 2 6.22 -0.81 -15.47
N THR A 3 5.47 -1.85 -15.80
CA THR A 3 5.60 -2.55 -17.07
C THR A 3 4.51 -2.08 -18.02
N LEU A 4 4.89 -1.60 -19.21
CA LEU A 4 3.95 -1.27 -20.27
C LEU A 4 3.43 -2.58 -20.89
N LEU A 5 2.22 -2.98 -20.51
CA LEU A 5 1.58 -4.20 -21.00
C LEU A 5 1.02 -4.08 -22.42
N GLY A 6 0.85 -2.87 -22.91
CA GLY A 6 0.41 -2.60 -24.27
C GLY A 6 0.26 -1.11 -24.53
N CYS A 7 0.50 -0.74 -25.75
CA CYS A 7 0.19 0.58 -26.26
C CYS A 7 -0.58 0.40 -27.57
N LYS A 8 -1.82 0.86 -27.61
CA LYS A 8 -2.60 0.87 -28.84
C LYS A 8 -2.88 2.29 -29.23
N ILE A 9 -2.21 2.73 -30.27
CA ILE A 9 -2.44 4.04 -30.87
C ILE A 9 -3.34 3.83 -32.07
N GLY A 10 -4.57 4.33 -31.99
CA GLY A 10 -5.49 4.38 -33.12
C GLY A 10 -5.44 5.74 -33.76
N ALA A 11 -4.86 5.84 -34.94
CA ALA A 11 -4.97 7.02 -35.77
C ALA A 11 -6.15 6.83 -36.71
N MET A 12 -7.22 7.58 -36.54
CA MET A 12 -8.27 7.67 -37.54
C MET A 12 -7.83 8.64 -38.62
N ASN A 13 -7.47 8.11 -39.78
CA ASN A 13 -7.21 8.94 -40.98
C ASN A 13 -8.45 9.77 -41.28
N ARG A 14 -8.34 11.10 -41.16
CA ARG A 14 -9.31 12.11 -41.56
C ARG A 14 -10.24 12.71 -40.51
N LEU A 15 -10.03 12.54 -39.23
CA LEU A 15 -10.63 13.43 -38.23
C LEU A 15 -9.55 14.33 -37.66
N PRO A 16 -9.55 15.61 -38.00
CA PRO A 16 -8.38 16.47 -37.81
C PRO A 16 -8.23 17.02 -36.41
N ALA A 17 -8.87 16.52 -35.38
CA ALA A 17 -8.85 17.31 -34.16
C ALA A 17 -8.98 16.60 -32.84
N SER A 18 -8.93 15.27 -32.76
CA SER A 18 -9.10 14.60 -31.47
C SER A 18 -8.09 13.49 -31.27
N PHE A 19 -7.27 13.63 -30.24
CA PHE A 19 -6.35 12.61 -29.81
C PHE A 19 -6.89 11.98 -28.52
N PHE A 20 -7.18 10.67 -28.56
CA PHE A 20 -7.61 9.94 -27.37
C PHE A 20 -6.39 9.32 -26.72
N VAL A 21 -6.07 9.75 -25.50
CA VAL A 21 -5.08 9.09 -24.68
C VAL A 21 -5.80 8.37 -23.55
N SER A 22 -5.70 7.04 -23.53
CA SER A 22 -6.11 6.23 -22.41
C SER A 22 -4.86 5.61 -21.80
N VAL A 23 -4.60 5.94 -20.56
CA VAL A 23 -3.48 5.36 -19.80
C VAL A 23 -4.03 4.40 -18.78
N ALA A 24 -3.65 3.13 -18.91
CA ALA A 24 -4.00 2.08 -17.99
C ALA A 24 -2.75 1.63 -17.23
N TYR A 25 -2.81 1.71 -15.91
CA TYR A 25 -1.79 1.15 -15.04
C TYR A 25 -2.27 -0.18 -14.47
N ASN A 26 -1.45 -1.20 -14.53
CA ASN A 26 -1.71 -2.46 -13.87
C ASN A 26 -1.43 -2.34 -12.36
N CYS A 27 -2.23 -1.53 -11.72
CA CYS A 27 -2.25 -1.31 -10.29
C CYS A 27 -3.70 -1.32 -9.84
N TRP A 28 -3.99 -1.80 -8.65
CA TRP A 28 -5.32 -1.75 -8.04
C TRP A 28 -5.91 -0.33 -7.96
N ALA A 29 -5.03 0.67 -8.11
CA ALA A 29 -5.37 2.07 -8.24
C ALA A 29 -5.79 2.50 -9.61
N PHE A 30 -5.99 1.60 -10.50
CA PHE A 30 -6.32 1.95 -11.85
C PHE A 30 -7.55 2.85 -11.90
N ARG A 31 -7.29 4.09 -12.29
CA ARG A 31 -8.35 5.03 -12.64
C ARG A 31 -8.29 5.29 -14.12
N ARG A 32 -9.42 5.04 -14.76
CA ARG A 32 -9.59 5.38 -16.16
C ARG A 32 -9.76 6.90 -16.25
N LEU A 33 -8.67 7.57 -16.56
CA LEU A 33 -8.70 8.98 -16.95
C LEU A 33 -8.54 9.04 -18.47
N GLY A 34 -9.63 9.11 -19.17
CA GLY A 34 -9.62 9.41 -20.60
C GLY A 34 -9.81 10.91 -20.80
N VAL A 35 -8.98 11.51 -21.63
CA VAL A 35 -9.10 12.92 -21.98
C VAL A 35 -9.15 13.09 -23.50
N ILE A 36 -9.89 14.08 -23.97
CA ILE A 36 -9.81 14.59 -25.32
C ILE A 36 -8.97 15.86 -25.26
N LEU A 37 -7.85 15.83 -25.94
CA LEU A 37 -6.93 16.99 -26.03
C LEU A 37 -7.16 17.75 -27.35
N ASP A 38 -6.99 19.06 -27.31
CA ASP A 38 -6.78 19.84 -28.53
C ASP A 38 -5.39 19.50 -29.10
N PRO A 39 -5.29 18.99 -30.33
CA PRO A 39 -4.01 18.59 -30.89
C PRO A 39 -3.07 19.74 -31.17
N LYS A 40 -3.56 20.98 -31.20
CA LYS A 40 -2.73 22.18 -31.47
C LYS A 40 -2.23 22.81 -30.18
N THR A 41 -3.07 22.86 -29.14
CA THR A 41 -2.76 23.57 -27.89
C THR A 41 -2.39 22.63 -26.75
N GLY A 42 -2.74 21.35 -26.84
CA GLY A 42 -2.58 20.39 -25.75
C GLY A 42 -3.62 20.57 -24.63
N GLU A 43 -4.55 21.49 -24.78
CA GLU A 43 -5.59 21.72 -23.76
C GLU A 43 -6.58 20.57 -23.68
N ILE A 44 -7.02 20.25 -22.47
CA ILE A 44 -8.04 19.23 -22.21
C ILE A 44 -9.41 19.79 -22.61
N LYS A 45 -9.95 19.33 -23.73
CA LYS A 45 -11.31 19.69 -24.17
C LYS A 45 -12.41 18.98 -23.39
N ARG A 46 -12.16 17.75 -22.99
CA ARG A 46 -13.17 16.92 -22.30
C ARG A 46 -12.51 15.77 -21.55
N TRP A 47 -13.00 15.49 -20.36
CA TRP A 47 -12.75 14.24 -19.64
C TRP A 47 -13.75 13.18 -20.09
N LEU A 48 -13.28 12.02 -20.53
CA LEU A 48 -14.15 10.91 -20.96
C LEU A 48 -14.72 10.16 -19.77
N TYR A 49 -13.92 10.06 -18.72
CA TYR A 49 -14.25 9.39 -17.48
C TYR A 49 -13.83 10.29 -16.32
N LYS A 50 -14.62 11.30 -16.05
CA LYS A 50 -14.53 12.03 -14.80
C LYS A 50 -15.43 11.28 -13.83
N ASP A 51 -14.88 10.30 -13.14
CA ASP A 51 -15.63 9.66 -12.07
C ASP A 51 -15.75 10.67 -10.93
N GLU A 52 -16.93 11.16 -10.73
CA GLU A 52 -17.24 12.14 -9.68
C GLU A 52 -17.27 11.49 -8.29
N ARG A 53 -17.12 10.15 -8.23
CA ARG A 53 -17.08 9.44 -6.97
C ARG A 53 -15.75 9.71 -6.28
N PRO A 54 -15.76 10.28 -5.08
CA PRO A 54 -14.54 10.41 -4.27
C PRO A 54 -13.92 9.03 -4.01
N ILE A 55 -12.59 8.94 -4.06
CA ILE A 55 -11.83 7.73 -3.72
C ILE A 55 -12.26 7.16 -2.36
N GLU A 56 -12.58 8.04 -1.43
CA GLU A 56 -13.09 7.71 -0.11
C GLU A 56 -14.33 6.81 -0.16
N LYS A 57 -15.24 7.05 -1.10
CA LYS A 57 -16.42 6.20 -1.26
C LYS A 57 -16.09 4.80 -1.73
N GLU A 58 -15.12 4.66 -2.66
CA GLU A 58 -14.72 3.34 -3.16
C GLU A 58 -13.99 2.53 -2.09
N VAL A 59 -13.03 3.15 -1.37
CA VAL A 59 -12.33 2.48 -0.28
C VAL A 59 -13.31 2.11 0.83
N LYS A 60 -14.21 3.03 1.19
CA LYS A 60 -15.25 2.75 2.17
C LYS A 60 -16.17 1.62 1.72
N GLN A 61 -16.56 1.57 0.44
CA GLN A 61 -17.35 0.47 -0.09
C GLN A 61 -16.64 -0.88 0.04
N ILE A 62 -15.35 -0.97 -0.30
CA ILE A 62 -14.56 -2.21 -0.15
C ILE A 62 -14.52 -2.65 1.31
N ILE A 63 -14.30 -1.72 2.23
CA ILE A 63 -14.31 -2.00 3.66
C ILE A 63 -15.71 -2.43 4.13
N ASP A 64 -16.76 -1.74 3.70
CA ASP A 64 -18.14 -2.05 4.06
C ASP A 64 -18.60 -3.38 3.43
N GLU A 65 -18.11 -3.74 2.25
CA GLU A 65 -18.33 -5.06 1.63
C GLU A 65 -17.66 -6.15 2.44
N ALA A 66 -16.39 -5.99 2.82
CA ALA A 66 -15.69 -6.94 3.68
C ALA A 66 -16.44 -7.14 5.01
N LYS A 67 -16.96 -6.06 5.62
CA LYS A 67 -17.78 -6.14 6.84
C LYS A 67 -19.10 -6.87 6.63
N ARG A 68 -19.78 -6.66 5.50
CA ARG A 68 -21.03 -7.37 5.16
C ARG A 68 -20.80 -8.89 5.00
N ASP A 69 -19.62 -9.27 4.53
CA ASP A 69 -19.21 -10.67 4.41
C ASP A 69 -18.78 -11.29 5.74
N GLY A 70 -19.00 -10.58 6.86
CA GLY A 70 -18.75 -11.07 8.22
C GLY A 70 -17.35 -10.76 8.76
N ALA A 71 -16.56 -9.92 8.09
CA ALA A 71 -15.28 -9.48 8.60
C ALA A 71 -15.44 -8.65 9.89
N ARG A 72 -14.66 -9.01 10.89
CA ARG A 72 -14.60 -8.28 12.15
C ARG A 72 -13.78 -7.01 12.00
N GLU A 73 -14.27 -5.91 12.53
CA GLU A 73 -13.48 -4.67 12.63
C GLU A 73 -12.79 -4.58 13.99
N VAL A 74 -11.51 -4.28 13.97
CA VAL A 74 -10.68 -4.12 15.17
C VAL A 74 -9.95 -2.79 15.08
N VAL A 75 -10.13 -1.94 16.10
CA VAL A 75 -9.40 -0.67 16.22
C VAL A 75 -8.14 -0.90 17.04
N LEU A 76 -6.99 -0.47 16.50
CA LEU A 76 -5.69 -0.57 17.16
C LEU A 76 -5.04 0.79 17.28
N THR A 77 -4.38 1.02 18.41
CA THR A 77 -3.58 2.22 18.67
C THR A 77 -2.18 1.78 19.11
N PRO A 78 -1.12 2.13 18.36
CA PRO A 78 0.24 1.85 18.78
C PRO A 78 0.62 2.63 20.06
N PRO A 79 1.46 2.05 20.92
CA PRO A 79 2.09 0.73 20.81
C PRO A 79 1.10 -0.41 21.04
N ILE A 80 1.12 -1.40 20.13
CA ILE A 80 0.21 -2.55 20.13
C ILE A 80 0.86 -3.71 20.89
N SER A 81 0.09 -4.37 21.74
CA SER A 81 0.57 -5.56 22.47
C SER A 81 0.53 -6.81 21.59
N GLU A 82 1.37 -7.78 21.91
CA GLU A 82 1.34 -9.11 21.25
C GLU A 82 -0.01 -9.79 21.42
N GLU A 83 -0.62 -9.64 22.59
CA GLU A 83 -1.93 -10.22 22.87
C GLU A 83 -3.02 -9.68 21.93
N GLN A 84 -3.04 -8.37 21.67
CA GLN A 84 -3.97 -7.76 20.72
C GLN A 84 -3.75 -8.31 19.31
N ILE A 85 -2.48 -8.46 18.88
CA ILE A 85 -2.15 -9.02 17.57
C ILE A 85 -2.61 -10.47 17.43
N ARG A 86 -2.40 -11.30 18.47
CA ARG A 86 -2.79 -12.72 18.43
C ARG A 86 -4.30 -12.94 18.40
N GLN A 87 -5.09 -11.91 18.65
CA GLN A 87 -6.55 -11.97 18.46
C GLN A 87 -6.99 -11.77 17.02
N LEU A 88 -6.11 -11.24 16.16
CA LEU A 88 -6.42 -10.99 14.76
C LEU A 88 -6.38 -12.28 13.92
N ARG A 89 -7.19 -12.30 12.87
CA ARG A 89 -7.25 -13.37 11.88
C ARG A 89 -7.25 -12.80 10.47
N VAL A 90 -6.79 -13.59 9.53
CA VAL A 90 -6.94 -13.27 8.10
C VAL A 90 -8.39 -12.92 7.80
N GLY A 91 -8.60 -11.81 7.11
CA GLY A 91 -9.92 -11.25 6.79
C GLY A 91 -10.41 -10.17 7.75
N ASP A 92 -9.83 -10.03 8.95
CA ASP A 92 -10.21 -8.92 9.85
C ASP A 92 -9.86 -7.57 9.22
N VAL A 93 -10.75 -6.61 9.38
CA VAL A 93 -10.49 -5.19 9.05
C VAL A 93 -9.87 -4.51 10.26
N VAL A 94 -8.67 -3.99 10.11
CA VAL A 94 -7.97 -3.26 11.16
C VAL A 94 -7.99 -1.78 10.85
N VAL A 95 -8.39 -0.96 11.82
CA VAL A 95 -8.36 0.49 11.77
C VAL A 95 -7.28 1.00 12.72
N ILE A 96 -6.25 1.63 12.18
CA ILE A 96 -5.14 2.19 12.97
C ILE A 96 -5.43 3.66 13.28
N ASN A 97 -5.30 4.01 14.57
CA ASN A 97 -5.30 5.38 15.06
C ASN A 97 -4.05 5.60 15.91
N GLY A 98 -3.29 6.66 15.64
CA GLY A 98 -2.09 7.01 16.40
C GLY A 98 -0.80 7.03 15.57
N PRO A 99 0.37 6.80 16.19
CA PRO A 99 1.65 6.86 15.50
C PRO A 99 1.83 5.73 14.50
N MET A 100 2.48 6.05 13.38
CA MET A 100 2.85 5.12 12.32
C MET A 100 4.13 5.61 11.66
N TYR A 101 5.01 4.68 11.29
CA TYR A 101 6.28 4.99 10.65
C TYR A 101 6.32 4.49 9.22
N THR A 102 6.89 5.27 8.30
CA THR A 102 7.11 4.77 6.94
C THR A 102 8.47 4.10 6.81
N GLY A 103 8.57 3.09 5.95
CA GLY A 103 9.83 2.45 5.64
C GLY A 103 9.77 1.69 4.32
N ARG A 104 10.87 1.78 3.54
CA ARG A 104 11.08 1.04 2.31
C ARG A 104 12.49 0.43 2.29
N ASP A 105 12.97 0.04 1.12
CA ASP A 105 14.20 -0.72 0.91
C ASP A 105 15.42 -0.15 1.67
N ALA A 106 15.68 1.16 1.53
CA ALA A 106 16.87 1.77 2.13
C ALA A 106 16.82 1.74 3.66
N LEU A 107 15.66 2.08 4.24
CA LEU A 107 15.47 2.01 5.68
C LEU A 107 15.59 0.58 6.21
N HIS A 108 14.91 -0.39 5.59
CA HIS A 108 14.95 -1.78 6.02
C HIS A 108 16.37 -2.35 5.97
N LYS A 109 17.10 -2.08 4.89
CA LYS A 109 18.50 -2.49 4.77
C LYS A 109 19.37 -1.85 5.85
N TYR A 110 19.19 -0.57 6.14
CA TYR A 110 19.93 0.13 7.20
C TYR A 110 19.68 -0.47 8.58
N LEU A 111 18.42 -0.76 8.90
CA LEU A 111 18.00 -1.30 10.19
C LEU A 111 18.51 -2.73 10.47
N MET A 112 18.99 -3.46 9.47
CA MET A 112 19.63 -4.76 9.67
C MET A 112 20.85 -4.64 10.59
N ASP A 113 21.69 -3.65 10.34
CA ASP A 113 22.98 -3.48 10.99
C ASP A 113 23.03 -2.33 12.01
N HIS A 114 21.97 -1.48 12.04
CA HIS A 114 21.92 -0.28 12.88
C HIS A 114 20.68 -0.27 13.76
N ASP A 115 20.74 0.50 14.83
CA ASP A 115 19.58 0.77 15.67
C ASP A 115 18.61 1.74 15.01
N ALA A 116 17.34 1.62 15.38
CA ALA A 116 16.32 2.56 14.93
C ALA A 116 16.46 3.89 15.67
N PRO A 117 16.15 5.02 15.01
CA PRO A 117 16.23 6.35 15.63
C PRO A 117 15.14 6.58 16.68
N VAL A 118 14.14 5.70 16.73
CA VAL A 118 13.01 5.74 17.65
C VAL A 118 12.72 4.33 18.18
N ASP A 119 11.96 4.22 19.26
CA ASP A 119 11.48 2.92 19.74
C ASP A 119 10.38 2.39 18.82
N LEU A 120 10.67 1.26 18.15
CA LEU A 120 9.74 0.57 17.25
C LEU A 120 8.97 -0.57 17.92
N ASN A 121 9.19 -0.81 19.21
CA ASN A 121 8.50 -1.89 19.92
C ASN A 121 6.98 -1.60 20.00
N GLY A 122 6.18 -2.54 19.53
CA GLY A 122 4.73 -2.37 19.46
C GLY A 122 4.23 -1.48 18.31
N GLN A 123 5.13 -0.98 17.48
CA GLN A 123 4.80 0.01 16.46
C GLN A 123 4.33 -0.61 15.14
N VAL A 124 3.89 0.27 14.25
CA VAL A 124 3.42 -0.02 12.90
C VAL A 124 4.39 0.56 11.88
N ILE A 125 4.87 -0.28 10.95
CA ILE A 125 5.62 0.18 9.78
C ILE A 125 4.75 0.10 8.54
N TYR A 126 4.67 1.21 7.83
CA TYR A 126 3.97 1.32 6.56
C TYR A 126 4.97 1.35 5.41
N HIS A 127 4.91 0.33 4.56
CA HIS A 127 5.70 0.27 3.33
C HIS A 127 5.17 1.32 2.35
N CYS A 128 5.69 2.50 2.47
CA CYS A 128 5.23 3.67 1.73
C CYS A 128 6.39 4.65 1.51
N GLY A 129 6.49 5.13 0.28
CA GLY A 129 7.28 6.32 -0.04
C GLY A 129 6.31 7.47 -0.30
N PRO A 130 6.00 8.29 0.70
CA PRO A 130 5.00 9.32 0.57
C PRO A 130 5.45 10.47 -0.34
N VAL A 131 4.49 11.14 -0.96
CA VAL A 131 4.71 12.43 -1.60
C VAL A 131 4.51 13.51 -0.55
N MET A 132 5.56 14.25 -0.26
CA MET A 132 5.60 15.25 0.81
C MET A 132 5.74 16.65 0.23
N LEU A 133 5.05 17.60 0.84
CA LEU A 133 5.19 19.02 0.55
C LEU A 133 5.53 19.75 1.85
N LYS A 134 6.55 20.59 1.81
CA LYS A 134 6.89 21.50 2.91
C LYS A 134 6.26 22.85 2.64
N ASP A 135 5.50 23.37 3.58
CA ASP A 135 4.89 24.69 3.46
C ASP A 135 5.88 25.83 3.79
N ASP A 136 5.43 27.08 3.61
CA ASP A 136 6.24 28.27 3.86
C ASP A 136 6.64 28.46 5.33
N HIS A 137 5.98 27.74 6.25
CA HIS A 137 6.31 27.72 7.68
C HIS A 137 7.24 26.57 8.05
N GLY A 138 7.66 25.78 7.06
CA GLY A 138 8.55 24.62 7.26
C GLY A 138 7.85 23.35 7.72
N LYS A 139 6.51 23.32 7.77
CA LYS A 139 5.74 22.13 8.14
C LYS A 139 5.56 21.19 6.95
N TRP A 140 5.73 19.88 7.21
CA TRP A 140 5.51 18.85 6.21
C TRP A 140 4.04 18.42 6.13
N HIS A 141 3.58 18.20 4.91
CA HIS A 141 2.24 17.73 4.58
C HIS A 141 2.31 16.53 3.64
N VAL A 142 1.57 15.49 3.95
CA VAL A 142 1.44 14.32 3.07
C VAL A 142 0.45 14.64 1.95
N LYS A 143 0.88 14.55 0.70
CA LYS A 143 0.04 14.76 -0.49
C LYS A 143 -0.43 13.46 -1.12
N ALA A 144 0.35 12.39 -0.98
CA ALA A 144 -0.04 11.05 -1.38
C ALA A 144 0.72 10.04 -0.50
N ALA A 145 0.05 8.98 -0.06
CA ALA A 145 0.62 7.95 0.80
C ALA A 145 0.16 6.54 0.36
N GLY A 146 0.45 6.17 -0.87
CA GLY A 146 0.08 4.84 -1.39
C GLY A 146 1.03 3.74 -0.92
N PRO A 147 0.51 2.51 -0.64
CA PRO A 147 1.36 1.40 -0.25
C PRO A 147 2.31 0.99 -1.38
N THR A 148 3.56 0.68 -1.04
CA THR A 148 4.50 0.03 -1.96
C THR A 148 4.35 -1.49 -1.93
N THR A 149 4.97 -2.18 -2.88
CA THR A 149 4.97 -3.65 -2.97
C THR A 149 5.88 -4.23 -1.92
N SER A 150 5.32 -4.94 -0.95
CA SER A 150 6.01 -5.38 0.27
C SER A 150 7.00 -6.52 0.08
N ILE A 151 6.85 -7.35 -0.95
CA ILE A 151 7.77 -8.48 -1.19
C ILE A 151 9.22 -8.03 -1.39
N ARG A 152 9.47 -6.78 -1.71
CA ARG A 152 10.81 -6.22 -1.84
C ARG A 152 11.56 -6.17 -0.50
N GLU A 153 10.85 -6.04 0.59
CA GLU A 153 11.35 -6.00 1.96
C GLU A 153 11.48 -7.41 2.58
N GLU A 154 11.07 -8.46 1.87
CA GLU A 154 11.15 -9.85 2.33
C GLU A 154 12.57 -10.27 2.81
N PRO A 155 13.68 -9.82 2.21
CA PRO A 155 15.02 -10.15 2.68
C PRO A 155 15.32 -9.64 4.09
N TYR A 156 14.62 -8.62 4.56
CA TYR A 156 14.90 -7.87 5.79
C TYR A 156 13.83 -8.03 6.87
N GLN A 157 12.57 -8.16 6.45
CA GLN A 157 11.41 -7.95 7.32
C GLN A 157 11.36 -8.88 8.53
N ALA A 158 11.73 -10.14 8.36
CA ALA A 158 11.73 -11.10 9.46
C ALA A 158 12.69 -10.70 10.59
N ASP A 159 13.90 -10.27 10.23
CA ASP A 159 14.92 -9.85 11.18
C ASP A 159 14.55 -8.54 11.88
N ILE A 160 13.91 -7.62 11.15
CA ILE A 160 13.44 -6.34 11.69
C ILE A 160 12.29 -6.56 12.69
N ILE A 161 11.33 -7.44 12.40
CA ILE A 161 10.28 -7.83 13.35
C ILE A 161 10.90 -8.35 14.65
N LYS A 162 11.84 -9.26 14.52
CA LYS A 162 12.53 -9.86 15.68
C LYS A 162 13.35 -8.84 16.46
N LYS A 163 14.12 -8.00 15.76
CA LYS A 163 15.05 -7.04 16.37
C LYS A 163 14.33 -5.93 17.14
N PHE A 164 13.24 -5.41 16.57
CA PHE A 164 12.58 -4.22 17.09
C PHE A 164 11.21 -4.46 17.72
N GLY A 165 10.68 -5.67 17.66
CA GLY A 165 9.37 -5.98 18.24
C GLY A 165 8.20 -5.28 17.53
N ILE A 166 8.33 -5.02 16.22
CA ILE A 166 7.26 -4.43 15.40
C ILE A 166 6.06 -5.36 15.40
N ARG A 167 4.84 -4.79 15.51
CA ARG A 167 3.61 -5.57 15.63
C ARG A 167 2.76 -5.59 14.37
N ALA A 168 2.81 -4.56 13.56
CA ALA A 168 2.07 -4.54 12.31
C ALA A 168 2.92 -3.99 11.16
N ILE A 169 2.86 -4.65 10.03
CA ILE A 169 3.45 -4.23 8.77
C ILE A 169 2.30 -3.95 7.81
N ILE A 170 2.30 -2.78 7.18
CA ILE A 170 1.29 -2.40 6.21
C ILE A 170 1.94 -2.24 4.84
N GLY A 171 1.34 -2.81 3.81
CA GLY A 171 1.81 -2.65 2.44
C GLY A 171 0.84 -3.22 1.42
N LYS A 172 1.30 -3.64 0.27
CA LYS A 172 0.49 -4.32 -0.74
C LYS A 172 1.18 -5.55 -1.30
N GLY A 173 0.38 -6.52 -1.78
CA GLY A 173 0.86 -7.69 -2.48
C GLY A 173 1.38 -8.83 -1.59
N GLY A 174 1.34 -8.67 -0.28
CA GLY A 174 1.80 -9.70 0.66
C GLY A 174 3.31 -9.77 0.82
N MET A 175 3.74 -10.73 1.63
CA MET A 175 5.13 -11.05 1.94
C MET A 175 5.37 -12.56 1.78
N GLY A 176 6.62 -12.98 1.85
CA GLY A 176 7.01 -14.38 1.68
C GLY A 176 7.00 -15.19 2.99
N ALA A 177 7.47 -16.44 2.86
CA ALA A 177 7.43 -17.43 3.92
C ALA A 177 8.29 -17.06 5.15
N LYS A 178 9.44 -16.37 4.95
CA LYS A 178 10.29 -15.92 6.07
C LYS A 178 9.54 -14.91 6.95
N THR A 179 8.90 -13.94 6.32
CA THR A 179 8.09 -12.96 7.04
C THR A 179 6.90 -13.63 7.71
N LEU A 180 6.17 -14.55 7.06
CA LEU A 180 5.07 -15.28 7.66
C LEU A 180 5.50 -16.05 8.92
N GLN A 181 6.64 -16.71 8.87
CA GLN A 181 7.22 -17.39 10.02
C GLN A 181 7.54 -16.42 11.17
N ALA A 182 8.14 -15.26 10.86
CA ALA A 182 8.45 -14.24 11.86
C ALA A 182 7.16 -13.63 12.48
N LEU A 183 6.10 -13.41 11.68
CA LEU A 183 4.81 -12.95 12.19
C LEU A 183 4.26 -13.92 13.25
N LYS A 184 4.34 -15.22 12.97
CA LYS A 184 3.90 -16.29 13.88
C LYS A 184 4.75 -16.36 15.15
N GLU A 185 6.08 -16.33 15.02
CA GLU A 185 7.02 -16.47 16.13
C GLU A 185 6.98 -15.28 17.08
N HIS A 186 6.92 -14.08 16.54
CA HIS A 186 7.07 -12.85 17.30
C HIS A 186 5.75 -12.10 17.54
N GLY A 187 4.62 -12.65 17.12
CA GLY A 187 3.31 -12.03 17.33
C GLY A 187 3.16 -10.71 16.60
N ALA A 188 3.25 -10.76 15.28
CA ALA A 188 3.01 -9.62 14.39
C ALA A 188 2.02 -10.00 13.28
N VAL A 189 1.52 -9.00 12.52
CA VAL A 189 0.62 -9.21 11.40
C VAL A 189 1.03 -8.40 10.19
N TYR A 190 0.66 -8.88 9.03
CA TYR A 190 0.72 -8.12 7.80
C TYR A 190 -0.67 -7.67 7.38
N LEU A 191 -0.79 -6.37 7.16
CA LEU A 191 -2.01 -5.68 6.77
C LEU A 191 -1.89 -5.22 5.32
N ASN A 192 -2.81 -5.68 4.49
CA ASN A 192 -2.87 -5.24 3.10
C ASN A 192 -3.65 -3.93 2.99
N ALA A 193 -2.97 -2.88 2.56
CA ALA A 193 -3.58 -1.61 2.19
C ALA A 193 -3.93 -1.62 0.70
N ILE A 194 -4.99 -0.89 0.33
CA ILE A 194 -5.49 -0.86 -1.03
C ILE A 194 -4.50 -0.12 -1.92
N GLY A 195 -3.93 -0.84 -2.89
CA GLY A 195 -3.03 -0.27 -3.87
C GLY A 195 -3.70 0.86 -4.65
N GLY A 196 -3.04 2.03 -4.73
CA GLY A 196 -3.48 3.23 -5.41
C GLY A 196 -4.50 4.10 -4.72
N ALA A 197 -4.92 3.75 -3.54
CA ALA A 197 -5.71 4.62 -2.69
C ALA A 197 -4.83 5.70 -2.01
N ALA A 198 -3.80 6.20 -2.73
CA ALA A 198 -2.79 7.11 -2.18
C ALA A 198 -3.36 8.41 -1.61
N GLN A 199 -4.42 8.92 -2.22
CA GLN A 199 -5.13 10.11 -1.73
C GLN A 199 -5.93 9.81 -0.46
N TYR A 200 -6.60 8.67 -0.42
CA TYR A 200 -7.35 8.23 0.76
C TYR A 200 -6.41 8.10 1.97
N TYR A 201 -5.31 7.38 1.82
CA TYR A 201 -4.35 7.21 2.92
C TYR A 201 -3.67 8.50 3.32
N ALA A 202 -3.44 9.43 2.39
CA ALA A 202 -2.94 10.78 2.73
C ALA A 202 -3.93 11.55 3.61
N GLN A 203 -5.23 11.40 3.41
CA GLN A 203 -6.26 12.03 4.25
C GLN A 203 -6.35 11.42 5.65
N CYS A 204 -5.97 10.14 5.80
CA CYS A 204 -5.85 9.50 7.11
C CYS A 204 -4.71 10.10 7.93
N VAL A 205 -3.68 10.68 7.30
CA VAL A 205 -2.57 11.33 7.99
C VAL A 205 -3.02 12.73 8.47
N LYS A 206 -3.03 12.91 9.78
CA LYS A 206 -3.44 14.17 10.42
C LYS A 206 -2.26 15.07 10.71
N ASP A 207 -1.10 14.49 11.01
CA ASP A 207 0.12 15.24 11.26
C ASP A 207 1.36 14.45 10.84
N VAL A 208 2.46 15.19 10.61
CA VAL A 208 3.80 14.66 10.40
C VAL A 208 4.65 15.15 11.56
N THR A 209 4.96 14.25 12.50
CA THR A 209 5.60 14.60 13.77
C THR A 209 7.11 14.56 13.71
N GLY A 210 7.69 13.87 12.71
CA GLY A 210 9.12 13.78 12.54
C GLY A 210 9.55 13.16 11.21
N VAL A 211 10.84 13.24 10.94
CA VAL A 211 11.48 12.57 9.81
C VAL A 211 12.92 12.24 10.16
N HIS A 212 13.36 11.03 9.81
CA HIS A 212 14.73 10.56 9.99
C HIS A 212 15.31 10.14 8.64
N PHE A 213 16.61 10.31 8.47
CA PHE A 213 17.37 9.92 7.28
C PHE A 213 16.92 10.60 5.99
N LEU A 214 16.39 11.85 6.11
CA LEU A 214 15.90 12.58 4.94
C LEU A 214 17.01 12.93 3.96
N GLU A 215 18.17 13.35 4.47
CA GLU A 215 19.32 13.71 3.64
C GLU A 215 20.03 12.47 3.07
N GLU A 216 20.05 11.37 3.83
CA GLU A 216 20.75 10.15 3.46
C GLU A 216 19.96 9.34 2.42
N PHE A 217 18.63 9.25 2.57
CA PHE A 217 17.79 8.35 1.76
C PHE A 217 16.85 9.10 0.82
N GLY A 218 16.66 10.40 1.04
CA GLY A 218 15.69 11.20 0.29
C GLY A 218 14.24 10.95 0.71
N VAL A 219 13.35 11.83 0.25
CA VAL A 219 11.94 11.87 0.67
C VAL A 219 11.21 10.52 0.60
N PRO A 220 11.33 9.70 -0.47
CA PRO A 220 10.56 8.45 -0.57
C PRO A 220 11.08 7.30 0.30
N GLU A 221 12.34 7.36 0.73
CA GLU A 221 12.99 6.31 1.51
C GLU A 221 13.26 6.70 2.97
N ALA A 222 13.08 8.00 3.30
CA ALA A 222 13.18 8.50 4.65
C ALA A 222 12.12 7.87 5.56
N MET A 223 12.44 7.75 6.84
CA MET A 223 11.50 7.30 7.85
C MET A 223 10.69 8.49 8.35
N TRP A 224 9.43 8.55 7.94
CA TRP A 224 8.48 9.56 8.36
C TRP A 224 7.69 9.07 9.58
N GLU A 225 7.56 9.93 10.56
CA GLU A 225 6.68 9.75 11.70
C GLU A 225 5.32 10.40 11.40
N LEU A 226 4.30 9.58 11.26
CA LEU A 226 2.96 10.00 10.88
C LEU A 226 2.00 9.82 12.05
N GLN A 227 1.09 10.75 12.22
CA GLN A 227 -0.06 10.60 13.10
C GLN A 227 -1.30 10.34 12.25
N VAL A 228 -1.89 9.16 12.39
CA VAL A 228 -3.00 8.73 11.54
C VAL A 228 -4.30 8.56 12.31
N GLU A 229 -5.40 8.77 11.62
CA GLU A 229 -6.76 8.48 12.07
C GLU A 229 -7.55 7.74 11.00
N ASN A 230 -8.28 6.72 11.43
CA ASN A 230 -9.13 5.89 10.56
C ASN A 230 -8.37 5.26 9.38
N PHE A 231 -7.12 4.89 9.60
CA PHE A 231 -6.31 4.22 8.59
C PHE A 231 -6.71 2.75 8.53
N ALA A 232 -7.51 2.38 7.54
CA ALA A 232 -8.05 1.03 7.41
C ALA A 232 -7.21 0.14 6.49
N ALA A 233 -6.97 -1.10 6.92
CA ALA A 233 -6.31 -2.14 6.16
C ALA A 233 -6.86 -3.53 6.56
N ILE A 234 -6.58 -4.56 5.78
CA ILE A 234 -7.12 -5.91 5.97
C ILE A 234 -5.97 -6.85 6.36
N VAL A 235 -6.19 -7.68 7.39
CA VAL A 235 -5.24 -8.74 7.74
C VAL A 235 -5.19 -9.77 6.63
N THR A 236 -4.05 -9.91 5.98
CA THR A 236 -3.86 -10.92 4.93
C THR A 236 -2.78 -11.95 5.28
N MET A 237 -1.96 -11.69 6.31
CA MET A 237 -1.11 -12.70 6.94
C MET A 237 -1.16 -12.50 8.47
N ASP A 238 -1.51 -13.55 9.22
CA ASP A 238 -1.73 -13.43 10.66
C ASP A 238 -0.63 -14.09 11.51
N ALA A 239 -0.69 -13.82 12.83
CA ALA A 239 0.24 -14.38 13.82
C ALA A 239 0.03 -15.90 14.10
N HIS A 240 -0.82 -16.56 13.33
CA HIS A 240 -1.07 -18.01 13.43
C HIS A 240 -0.44 -18.78 12.27
N GLY A 241 0.14 -18.07 11.30
CA GLY A 241 0.76 -18.66 10.12
C GLY A 241 -0.21 -18.85 8.95
N ASN A 242 -1.34 -18.14 8.94
CA ASN A 242 -2.25 -18.14 7.80
C ASN A 242 -1.89 -16.99 6.84
N SER A 243 -1.96 -17.27 5.53
CA SER A 243 -1.68 -16.31 4.47
C SER A 243 -2.70 -16.42 3.34
N LEU A 244 -3.51 -15.37 3.17
CA LEU A 244 -4.42 -15.27 2.03
C LEU A 244 -3.66 -15.29 0.69
N HIS A 245 -2.43 -14.77 0.68
CA HIS A 245 -1.60 -14.73 -0.54
C HIS A 245 -1.19 -16.13 -0.98
N GLU A 246 -0.78 -17.00 -0.05
CA GLU A 246 -0.45 -18.41 -0.34
C GLU A 246 -1.68 -19.19 -0.80
N ASP A 247 -2.84 -18.98 -0.19
CA ASP A 247 -4.10 -19.63 -0.56
C ASP A 247 -4.52 -19.27 -1.99
N VAL A 248 -4.41 -17.98 -2.35
CA VAL A 248 -4.73 -17.48 -3.69
C VAL A 248 -3.74 -18.03 -4.73
N GLU A 249 -2.43 -18.03 -4.40
CA GLU A 249 -1.40 -18.58 -5.28
C GLU A 249 -1.65 -20.06 -5.57
N LYS A 250 -1.86 -20.85 -4.52
CA LYS A 250 -2.17 -22.28 -4.64
C LYS A 250 -3.40 -22.53 -5.51
N SER A 251 -4.50 -21.83 -5.24
CA SER A 251 -5.73 -21.93 -6.02
C SER A 251 -5.52 -21.53 -7.48
N SER A 252 -4.69 -20.51 -7.73
CA SER A 252 -4.37 -20.05 -9.08
C SER A 252 -3.54 -21.07 -9.86
N LEU A 253 -2.55 -21.69 -9.21
CA LEU A 253 -1.73 -22.76 -9.82
C LEU A 253 -2.56 -24.01 -10.15
N GLU A 254 -3.48 -24.40 -9.25
CA GLU A 254 -4.40 -25.50 -9.50
C GLU A 254 -5.31 -25.24 -10.71
N ARG A 255 -5.79 -24.01 -10.88
CA ARG A 255 -6.58 -23.60 -12.04
C ARG A 255 -5.72 -23.55 -13.31
N LEU A 256 -4.51 -23.01 -13.22
CA LEU A 256 -3.59 -22.93 -14.35
C LEU A 256 -3.24 -24.32 -14.89
N ALA A 257 -3.08 -25.32 -14.04
CA ALA A 257 -2.82 -26.71 -14.44
C ALA A 257 -3.97 -27.34 -15.25
N GLN A 258 -5.17 -26.78 -15.16
CA GLN A 258 -6.35 -27.24 -15.92
C GLN A 258 -6.44 -26.60 -17.31
N PHE A 259 -5.70 -25.54 -17.57
CA PHE A 259 -5.67 -24.88 -18.88
C PHE A 259 -4.88 -25.73 -19.87
N LYS A 260 -5.55 -26.12 -20.98
CA LYS A 260 -4.97 -26.93 -22.06
C LYS A 260 -4.56 -26.09 -23.28
N ASP A 261 -5.01 -24.86 -23.34
CA ASP A 261 -4.67 -23.98 -24.46
C ASP A 261 -3.29 -23.34 -24.24
N PRO A 262 -2.48 -23.16 -25.31
CA PRO A 262 -1.20 -22.49 -25.17
C PRO A 262 -1.42 -21.06 -24.68
N VAL A 263 -0.89 -20.80 -23.49
CA VAL A 263 -0.78 -19.45 -23.01
C VAL A 263 0.16 -18.70 -23.96
N PHE A 264 -0.30 -17.61 -24.52
CA PHE A 264 0.47 -16.82 -25.47
C PHE A 264 1.90 -16.57 -24.98
N SER A 265 2.86 -17.03 -25.77
CA SER A 265 4.28 -16.76 -25.60
C SER A 265 4.62 -15.38 -26.14
#